data_df616d5d02ffbd97ef0e3d1468c0059d
#
_entry.id   df616d5d02ffbd97ef0e3d1468c0059d
#
_cell.length_a   1.000
_cell.length_b   1.000
_cell.length_c   1.000
_cell.angle_alpha   90.00
_cell.angle_beta   90.00
_cell.angle_gamma   90.00
#
_symmetry.space_group_name_H-M   'P 1'
#
loop_
_entity.id
_entity.type
_entity.pdbx_description
1 polymer ?
#
loop_
_entity_poly.entity_id
_entity_poly.type
_entity_poly.pdbx_seq_one_letter_code
_entity_poly.pdbx_strand_id
1 'polypeptide(L)'
;MWPDEDDIVEVWDVADGHGCPHSSANVVNRRRLSMSLTDQPDLTLLFDGGCPLCVREVRFLRGRDRHHRIAFVDIDAPDYNPTDYAGINYRMAMGRIHALTSKGAVLIDIAVFREAYRLIGLGWLYAPTRWPLIAPLANLAYGFWASRRLRWTGRADLDTLCRDRCNL
;
A
#
# COMPACT_ATOMS: atom_id res chain seq x y z
N MET A 1 -0.25 25.44 6.83
CA MET A 1 -0.12 24.74 8.11
C MET A 1 -0.05 23.25 7.77
N TRP A 2 1.14 22.67 7.83
CA TRP A 2 1.47 21.33 7.34
C TRP A 2 1.09 20.30 8.40
N PRO A 3 0.78 19.03 8.01
CA PRO A 3 0.38 18.01 8.97
C PRO A 3 1.55 17.65 9.90
N ASP A 4 1.20 17.42 11.15
CA ASP A 4 2.09 17.02 12.22
C ASP A 4 2.81 15.69 11.88
N GLU A 5 4.07 15.60 12.29
CA GLU A 5 5.00 14.48 12.06
C GLU A 5 4.59 13.17 12.75
N ASP A 6 3.47 13.15 13.47
CA ASP A 6 3.03 12.01 14.29
C ASP A 6 2.36 10.87 13.52
N ASP A 7 2.12 11.02 12.20
CA ASP A 7 1.56 9.96 11.34
C ASP A 7 2.65 9.07 10.68
N ILE A 8 3.93 9.30 11.01
CA ILE A 8 5.03 8.44 10.55
C ILE A 8 5.15 7.26 11.51
N VAL A 9 4.61 6.13 11.11
CA VAL A 9 4.83 4.87 11.84
C VAL A 9 6.27 4.45 11.60
N GLU A 10 7.10 4.47 12.67
CA GLU A 10 8.42 3.88 12.65
C GLU A 10 8.32 2.41 12.18
N VAL A 11 9.22 2.04 11.28
CA VAL A 11 9.36 0.67 10.82
C VAL A 11 9.83 -0.17 11.99
N TRP A 12 8.91 -0.90 12.63
CA TRP A 12 9.27 -1.88 13.64
C TRP A 12 9.96 -3.05 12.93
N ASP A 13 11.20 -3.32 13.32
CA ASP A 13 11.90 -4.56 13.01
C ASP A 13 11.12 -5.72 13.64
N VAL A 14 10.18 -6.28 12.88
CA VAL A 14 9.59 -7.57 13.24
C VAL A 14 10.47 -8.66 12.65
N ALA A 15 11.48 -9.03 13.40
CA ALA A 15 12.22 -10.26 13.22
C ALA A 15 11.35 -11.45 13.64
N ASP A 16 10.23 -11.68 12.96
CA ASP A 16 9.44 -12.88 13.11
C ASP A 16 9.67 -13.79 11.91
N GLY A 17 10.36 -14.90 12.19
CA GLY A 17 10.96 -15.87 11.29
C GLY A 17 10.03 -16.67 10.37
N HIS A 18 9.11 -16.01 9.65
CA HIS A 18 8.25 -16.60 8.63
C HIS A 18 8.29 -15.84 7.31
N GLY A 19 9.47 -15.29 6.96
CA GLY A 19 9.71 -14.74 5.62
C GLY A 19 10.03 -15.89 4.65
N CYS A 20 9.41 -15.88 3.46
CA CYS A 20 9.85 -16.73 2.37
C CYS A 20 11.34 -16.48 2.09
N PRO A 21 12.17 -17.52 1.93
CA PRO A 21 13.57 -17.34 1.56
C PRO A 21 13.64 -16.74 0.14
N HIS A 22 13.96 -15.46 0.06
CA HIS A 22 14.19 -14.81 -1.22
C HIS A 22 15.49 -15.32 -1.82
N SER A 23 15.38 -15.96 -2.98
CA SER A 23 16.55 -16.24 -3.83
C SER A 23 17.22 -14.90 -4.15
N SER A 24 18.44 -14.73 -3.67
CA SER A 24 19.25 -13.53 -3.88
C SER A 24 19.69 -13.48 -5.33
N ALA A 25 18.88 -12.88 -6.19
CA ALA A 25 19.32 -12.42 -7.49
C ALA A 25 19.45 -10.90 -7.42
N ASN A 26 20.67 -10.41 -7.18
CA ASN A 26 21.05 -9.01 -7.30
C ASN A 26 20.88 -8.55 -8.77
N VAL A 27 19.67 -8.30 -9.20
CA VAL A 27 19.40 -7.53 -10.40
C VAL A 27 19.09 -6.11 -9.95
N VAL A 28 20.13 -5.31 -9.80
CA VAL A 28 19.99 -3.85 -9.70
C VAL A 28 19.24 -3.40 -10.95
N ASN A 29 17.97 -3.04 -10.76
CA ASN A 29 17.11 -2.57 -11.84
C ASN A 29 17.63 -1.21 -12.33
N ARG A 30 18.49 -1.22 -13.36
CA ARG A 30 19.07 -0.03 -14.00
C ARG A 30 18.03 0.93 -14.59
N ARG A 31 16.77 0.58 -14.63
CA ARG A 31 15.69 1.46 -15.12
C ARG A 31 15.38 2.63 -14.18
N ARG A 32 15.78 2.57 -12.91
CA ARG A 32 15.58 3.71 -11.96
C ARG A 32 16.56 4.87 -12.16
N LEU A 33 17.66 4.66 -12.89
CA LEU A 33 18.72 5.69 -13.03
C LEU A 33 18.47 6.71 -14.14
N SER A 34 17.43 6.56 -14.96
CA SER A 34 17.13 7.47 -16.07
C SER A 34 15.79 8.20 -15.99
N MET A 35 15.02 8.04 -14.89
CA MET A 35 13.83 8.84 -14.67
C MET A 35 14.24 10.21 -14.11
N SER A 36 13.95 11.25 -14.86
CA SER A 36 14.09 12.64 -14.39
C SER A 36 13.37 12.82 -13.06
N LEU A 37 13.96 13.60 -12.15
CA LEU A 37 13.37 13.94 -10.84
C LEU A 37 11.95 14.52 -10.90
N THR A 38 11.51 14.93 -12.10
CA THR A 38 10.18 15.49 -12.38
C THR A 38 9.12 14.43 -12.70
N ASP A 39 9.49 13.14 -12.86
CA ASP A 39 8.59 12.09 -13.34
C ASP A 39 8.30 11.01 -12.28
N GLN A 40 8.69 11.24 -11.02
CA GLN A 40 8.38 10.31 -9.93
C GLN A 40 6.97 10.58 -9.39
N PRO A 41 6.16 9.52 -9.22
CA PRO A 41 4.85 9.68 -8.62
C PRO A 41 4.96 10.19 -7.18
N ASP A 42 4.01 11.02 -6.77
CA ASP A 42 3.95 11.50 -5.38
C ASP A 42 3.62 10.37 -4.39
N LEU A 43 2.88 9.37 -4.88
CA LEU A 43 2.44 8.22 -4.10
C LEU A 43 2.54 6.94 -4.91
N THR A 44 3.11 5.89 -4.36
CA THR A 44 3.07 4.53 -4.91
C THR A 44 2.17 3.67 -4.02
N LEU A 45 1.00 3.29 -4.53
CA LEU A 45 -0.02 2.53 -3.81
C LEU A 45 0.10 1.05 -4.13
N LEU A 46 0.27 0.23 -3.09
CA LEU A 46 0.34 -1.23 -3.19
C LEU A 46 -1.07 -1.82 -3.02
N PHE A 47 -1.55 -2.60 -3.99
CA PHE A 47 -2.90 -3.15 -3.95
C PHE A 47 -2.94 -4.62 -4.34
N ASP A 48 -3.95 -5.33 -3.87
CA ASP A 48 -4.23 -6.74 -4.22
C ASP A 48 -5.02 -6.79 -5.54
N GLY A 49 -4.38 -7.20 -6.63
CA GLY A 49 -4.99 -7.34 -7.94
C GLY A 49 -6.00 -8.47 -8.04
N GLY A 50 -5.93 -9.46 -7.14
CA GLY A 50 -6.93 -10.52 -7.01
C GLY A 50 -8.17 -10.13 -6.22
N CYS A 51 -8.19 -8.95 -5.59
CA CYS A 51 -9.32 -8.46 -4.81
C CYS A 51 -10.23 -7.55 -5.65
N PRO A 52 -11.49 -7.93 -5.96
CA PRO A 52 -12.37 -7.12 -6.79
C PRO A 52 -12.64 -5.72 -6.23
N LEU A 53 -12.73 -5.58 -4.90
CA LEU A 53 -12.96 -4.30 -4.24
C LEU A 53 -11.72 -3.39 -4.37
N CYS A 54 -10.52 -3.94 -4.20
CA CYS A 54 -9.28 -3.19 -4.34
C CYS A 54 -9.09 -2.71 -5.79
N VAL A 55 -9.36 -3.60 -6.76
CA VAL A 55 -9.29 -3.26 -8.19
C VAL A 55 -10.30 -2.17 -8.56
N ARG A 56 -11.52 -2.20 -7.99
CA ARG A 56 -12.54 -1.16 -8.20
C ARG A 56 -12.06 0.19 -7.68
N GLU A 57 -11.49 0.21 -6.49
CA GLU A 57 -10.93 1.43 -5.89
C GLU A 57 -9.78 2.00 -6.74
N VAL A 58 -8.84 1.15 -7.14
CA VAL A 58 -7.72 1.56 -8.02
C VAL A 58 -8.23 2.12 -9.35
N ARG A 59 -9.25 1.52 -9.96
CA ARG A 59 -9.86 2.06 -11.18
C ARG A 59 -10.48 3.45 -10.96
N PHE A 60 -11.14 3.65 -9.83
CA PHE A 60 -11.71 4.93 -9.46
C PHE A 60 -10.62 6.01 -9.28
N LEU A 61 -9.57 5.70 -8.53
CA LEU A 61 -8.45 6.62 -8.31
C LEU A 61 -7.74 6.93 -9.62
N ARG A 62 -7.41 5.92 -10.43
CA ARG A 62 -6.75 6.06 -11.74
C ARG A 62 -7.55 6.91 -12.71
N GLY A 63 -8.87 6.77 -12.73
CA GLY A 63 -9.75 7.58 -13.59
C GLY A 63 -9.82 9.06 -13.20
N ARG A 64 -9.42 9.41 -11.96
CA ARG A 64 -9.41 10.79 -11.46
C ARG A 64 -8.01 11.40 -11.35
N ASP A 65 -6.97 10.59 -11.37
CA ASP A 65 -5.58 11.03 -11.31
C ASP A 65 -5.12 11.59 -12.67
N ARG A 66 -5.59 12.78 -12.98
CA ARG A 66 -5.30 13.48 -14.26
C ARG A 66 -3.83 13.87 -14.42
N HIS A 67 -3.10 13.95 -13.34
CA HIS A 67 -1.71 14.37 -13.30
C HIS A 67 -0.72 13.23 -13.11
N HIS A 68 -1.19 11.97 -13.14
CA HIS A 68 -0.38 10.76 -12.97
C HIS A 68 0.51 10.79 -11.73
N ARG A 69 -0.05 11.33 -10.63
CA ARG A 69 0.66 11.48 -9.36
C ARG A 69 0.70 10.21 -8.52
N ILE A 70 -0.12 9.21 -8.88
CA ILE A 70 -0.23 7.95 -8.15
C ILE A 70 0.23 6.79 -9.04
N ALA A 71 1.30 6.10 -8.64
CA ALA A 71 1.64 4.80 -9.19
C ALA A 71 0.86 3.70 -8.47
N PHE A 72 0.42 2.70 -9.20
CA PHE A 72 -0.34 1.57 -8.68
C PHE A 72 0.43 0.28 -8.93
N VAL A 73 0.80 -0.40 -7.87
CA VAL A 73 1.58 -1.64 -7.88
C VAL A 73 0.71 -2.79 -7.40
N ASP A 74 0.56 -3.79 -8.25
CA ASP A 74 -0.14 -5.01 -7.91
C ASP A 74 0.81 -5.95 -7.15
N ILE A 75 0.50 -6.21 -5.89
CA ILE A 75 1.30 -7.10 -5.05
C ILE A 75 1.12 -8.58 -5.42
N ASP A 76 0.04 -8.91 -6.15
CA ASP A 76 -0.25 -10.27 -6.60
C ASP A 76 0.52 -10.60 -7.91
N ALA A 77 1.12 -9.59 -8.55
CA ALA A 77 1.93 -9.78 -9.74
C ALA A 77 3.19 -10.62 -9.43
N PRO A 78 3.61 -11.51 -10.35
CA PRO A 78 4.73 -12.42 -10.12
C PRO A 78 6.08 -11.70 -9.96
N ASP A 79 6.19 -10.49 -10.50
CA ASP A 79 7.39 -9.64 -10.45
C ASP A 79 7.42 -8.68 -9.25
N TYR A 80 6.44 -8.75 -8.33
CA TYR A 80 6.45 -7.95 -7.11
C TYR A 80 7.66 -8.30 -6.24
N ASN A 81 8.53 -7.31 -6.02
CA ASN A 81 9.73 -7.48 -5.20
C ASN A 81 9.69 -6.52 -4.00
N PRO A 82 9.64 -7.01 -2.76
CA PRO A 82 9.60 -6.17 -1.55
C PRO A 82 10.75 -5.16 -1.45
N THR A 83 11.93 -5.49 -1.94
CA THR A 83 13.11 -4.60 -1.86
C THR A 83 12.91 -3.28 -2.62
N ASP A 84 12.03 -3.27 -3.62
CA ASP A 84 11.70 -2.08 -4.39
C ASP A 84 10.71 -1.16 -3.66
N TYR A 85 10.08 -1.68 -2.59
CA TYR A 85 8.99 -1.03 -1.86
C TYR A 85 9.24 -1.01 -0.35
N ALA A 86 10.39 -0.50 0.07
CA ALA A 86 10.79 -0.33 1.48
C ALA A 86 10.72 -1.63 2.32
N GLY A 87 10.92 -2.79 1.69
CA GLY A 87 10.87 -4.09 2.36
C GLY A 87 9.46 -4.60 2.70
N ILE A 88 8.41 -3.93 2.21
CA ILE A 88 7.02 -4.36 2.43
C ILE A 88 6.83 -5.71 1.75
N ASN A 89 6.77 -6.79 2.52
CA ASN A 89 6.60 -8.12 1.98
C ASN A 89 5.14 -8.40 1.59
N TYR A 90 4.92 -9.48 0.83
CA TYR A 90 3.59 -9.89 0.36
C TYR A 90 2.59 -10.02 1.50
N ARG A 91 2.98 -10.65 2.63
CA ARG A 91 2.11 -10.84 3.79
C ARG A 91 1.67 -9.52 4.42
N MET A 92 2.59 -8.56 4.56
CA MET A 92 2.28 -7.22 5.08
C MET A 92 1.29 -6.50 4.17
N ALA A 93 1.61 -6.44 2.87
CA ALA A 93 0.80 -5.75 1.88
C ALA A 93 -0.56 -6.41 1.66
N MET A 94 -0.63 -7.75 1.76
CA MET A 94 -1.89 -8.49 1.67
C MET A 94 -2.76 -8.31 2.93
N GLY A 95 -2.15 -8.18 4.10
CA GLY A 95 -2.88 -7.98 5.36
C GLY A 95 -3.50 -6.59 5.48
N ARG A 96 -2.79 -5.55 5.06
CA ARG A 96 -3.18 -4.14 5.16
C ARG A 96 -2.74 -3.38 3.91
N ILE A 97 -3.47 -2.31 3.55
CA ILE A 97 -3.06 -1.46 2.44
C ILE A 97 -1.82 -0.64 2.83
N HIS A 98 -0.88 -0.53 1.91
CA HIS A 98 0.35 0.25 2.07
C HIS A 98 0.54 1.19 0.89
N ALA A 99 1.21 2.29 1.13
CA ALA A 99 1.71 3.17 0.08
C ALA A 99 3.04 3.79 0.48
N LEU A 100 3.84 4.15 -0.51
CA LEU A 100 5.09 4.90 -0.33
C LEU A 100 4.92 6.30 -0.92
N THR A 101 5.34 7.31 -0.18
CA THR A 101 5.43 8.68 -0.71
C THR A 101 6.71 8.85 -1.52
N SER A 102 6.76 9.89 -2.37
CA SER A 102 8.00 10.27 -3.08
C SER A 102 9.18 10.57 -2.16
N LYS A 103 8.91 10.89 -0.89
CA LYS A 103 9.93 11.11 0.15
C LYS A 103 10.39 9.83 0.85
N GLY A 104 9.85 8.65 0.47
CA GLY A 104 10.19 7.37 1.07
C GLY A 104 9.42 7.03 2.35
N ALA A 105 8.49 7.85 2.80
CA ALA A 105 7.64 7.52 3.95
C ALA A 105 6.61 6.45 3.59
N VAL A 106 6.43 5.48 4.49
CA VAL A 106 5.44 4.42 4.36
C VAL A 106 4.14 4.87 5.03
N LEU A 107 3.04 4.79 4.28
CA LEU A 107 1.68 5.03 4.77
C LEU A 107 0.94 3.72 4.87
N ILE A 108 0.08 3.59 5.89
CA ILE A 108 -0.70 2.37 6.16
C ILE A 108 -2.16 2.74 6.39
N ASP A 109 -3.08 1.86 5.96
CA ASP A 109 -4.52 1.96 6.23
C ASP A 109 -5.16 3.25 5.74
N ILE A 110 -5.87 3.95 6.67
CA ILE A 110 -6.62 5.16 6.36
C ILE A 110 -5.72 6.31 5.88
N ALA A 111 -4.44 6.33 6.29
CA ALA A 111 -3.47 7.32 5.83
C ALA A 111 -3.22 7.23 4.33
N VAL A 112 -3.21 6.01 3.77
CA VAL A 112 -3.10 5.78 2.32
C VAL A 112 -4.25 6.44 1.57
N PHE A 113 -5.49 6.25 2.04
CA PHE A 113 -6.68 6.85 1.41
C PHE A 113 -6.69 8.36 1.56
N ARG A 114 -6.32 8.90 2.73
CA ARG A 114 -6.21 10.35 2.93
C ARG A 114 -5.29 10.98 1.88
N GLU A 115 -4.12 10.38 1.67
CA GLU A 115 -3.13 10.89 0.73
C GLU A 115 -3.58 10.70 -0.72
N ALA A 116 -4.04 9.51 -1.10
CA ALA A 116 -4.53 9.22 -2.45
C ALA A 116 -5.66 10.17 -2.85
N TYR A 117 -6.65 10.34 -1.98
CA TYR A 117 -7.79 11.24 -2.24
C TYR A 117 -7.40 12.72 -2.23
N ARG A 118 -6.39 13.11 -1.42
CA ARG A 118 -5.82 14.46 -1.48
C ARG A 118 -5.21 14.74 -2.87
N LEU A 119 -4.47 13.79 -3.42
CA LEU A 119 -3.79 13.93 -4.71
C LEU A 119 -4.78 14.08 -5.88
N ILE A 120 -5.94 13.45 -5.81
CA ILE A 120 -6.99 13.56 -6.84
C ILE A 120 -8.01 14.69 -6.59
N GLY A 121 -7.74 15.57 -5.58
CA GLY A 121 -8.61 16.72 -5.27
C GLY A 121 -9.86 16.39 -4.43
N LEU A 122 -9.99 15.16 -3.91
CA LEU A 122 -11.10 14.71 -3.08
C LEU A 122 -10.72 14.58 -1.59
N GLY A 123 -9.66 15.24 -1.14
CA GLY A 123 -9.16 15.15 0.24
C GLY A 123 -10.19 15.54 1.32
N TRP A 124 -11.17 16.38 0.97
CA TRP A 124 -12.26 16.77 1.87
C TRP A 124 -13.10 15.59 2.34
N LEU A 125 -13.20 14.51 1.53
CA LEU A 125 -13.98 13.31 1.87
C LEU A 125 -13.40 12.59 3.10
N TYR A 126 -12.07 12.59 3.23
CA TYR A 126 -11.36 11.97 4.35
C TYR A 126 -10.94 12.98 5.44
N ALA A 127 -11.26 14.27 5.28
CA ALA A 127 -10.92 15.29 6.27
C ALA A 127 -11.46 14.97 7.70
N PRO A 128 -12.69 14.46 7.89
CA PRO A 128 -13.19 14.11 9.22
C PRO A 128 -12.39 13.03 9.92
N THR A 129 -11.73 12.14 9.18
CA THR A 129 -10.90 11.06 9.75
C THR A 129 -9.61 11.57 10.42
N ARG A 130 -9.30 12.87 10.30
CA ARG A 130 -8.17 13.53 10.97
C ARG A 130 -8.51 14.06 12.36
N TRP A 131 -9.79 14.12 12.72
CA TRP A 131 -10.18 14.55 14.07
C TRP A 131 -9.75 13.53 15.11
N PRO A 132 -9.20 13.97 16.25
CA PRO A 132 -8.61 13.08 17.26
C PRO A 132 -9.61 12.06 17.83
N LEU A 133 -10.91 12.38 17.82
CA LEU A 133 -11.96 11.45 18.25
C LEU A 133 -12.40 10.47 17.15
N ILE A 134 -12.25 10.86 15.87
CA ILE A 134 -12.68 10.04 14.72
C ILE A 134 -11.55 9.17 14.21
N ALA A 135 -10.30 9.64 14.27
CA ALA A 135 -9.14 8.92 13.77
C ALA A 135 -8.99 7.50 14.32
N PRO A 136 -9.05 7.25 15.65
CA PRO A 136 -8.95 5.89 16.18
C PRO A 136 -10.12 5.00 15.76
N LEU A 137 -11.34 5.56 15.68
CA LEU A 137 -12.53 4.84 15.23
C LEU A 137 -12.43 4.47 13.74
N ALA A 138 -11.93 5.38 12.90
CA ALA A 138 -11.72 5.12 11.47
C ALA A 138 -10.67 4.03 11.26
N ASN A 139 -9.57 4.06 12.00
CA ASN A 139 -8.52 3.03 11.93
C ASN A 139 -9.05 1.67 12.43
N LEU A 140 -9.83 1.64 13.52
CA LEU A 140 -10.45 0.41 14.02
C LEU A 140 -11.42 -0.18 12.99
N ALA A 141 -12.30 0.64 12.41
CA ALA A 141 -13.27 0.23 11.40
C ALA A 141 -12.56 -0.30 10.16
N TYR A 142 -11.49 0.38 9.72
CA TYR A 142 -10.68 -0.08 8.61
C TYR A 142 -9.97 -1.42 8.93
N GLY A 143 -9.36 -1.56 10.09
CA GLY A 143 -8.70 -2.80 10.51
C GLY A 143 -9.66 -3.99 10.56
N PHE A 144 -10.89 -3.77 11.07
CA PHE A 144 -11.96 -4.76 11.03
C PHE A 144 -12.33 -5.14 9.59
N TRP A 145 -12.51 -4.17 8.72
CA TRP A 145 -12.80 -4.42 7.31
C TRP A 145 -11.64 -5.16 6.62
N ALA A 146 -10.41 -4.72 6.81
CA ALA A 146 -9.23 -5.33 6.20
C ALA A 146 -9.07 -6.81 6.59
N SER A 147 -9.33 -7.15 7.87
CA SER A 147 -9.29 -8.53 8.36
C SER A 147 -10.40 -9.44 7.80
N ARG A 148 -11.52 -8.85 7.37
CA ARG A 148 -12.66 -9.59 6.83
C ARG A 148 -12.73 -9.58 5.29
N ARG A 149 -12.00 -8.67 4.64
CA ARG A 149 -12.10 -8.46 3.18
C ARG A 149 -11.81 -9.73 2.36
N LEU A 150 -10.82 -10.52 2.74
CA LEU A 150 -10.45 -11.76 2.05
C LEU A 150 -11.64 -12.73 2.01
N ARG A 151 -12.30 -12.93 3.15
CA ARG A 151 -13.50 -13.79 3.24
C ARG A 151 -14.67 -13.25 2.41
N TRP A 152 -14.90 -11.92 2.44
CA TRP A 152 -16.00 -11.28 1.72
C TRP A 152 -15.79 -11.24 0.20
N THR A 153 -14.53 -11.26 -0.24
CA THR A 153 -14.18 -11.24 -1.66
C THR A 153 -13.90 -12.63 -2.22
N GLY A 154 -14.11 -13.70 -1.43
CA GLY A 154 -13.89 -15.08 -1.86
C GLY A 154 -12.41 -15.44 -2.04
N ARG A 155 -11.50 -14.65 -1.50
CA ARG A 155 -10.07 -14.98 -1.49
C ARG A 155 -9.77 -16.00 -0.40
N ALA A 156 -8.75 -16.83 -0.62
CA ALA A 156 -8.23 -17.71 0.43
C ALA A 156 -7.76 -16.91 1.65
N ASP A 157 -7.62 -17.57 2.77
CA ASP A 157 -7.07 -16.92 3.96
C ASP A 157 -5.60 -16.49 3.76
N LEU A 158 -5.13 -15.56 4.58
CA LEU A 158 -3.81 -14.95 4.43
C LEU A 158 -2.67 -15.97 4.48
N ASP A 159 -2.79 -16.99 5.31
CA ASP A 159 -1.73 -18.01 5.48
C ASP A 159 -1.64 -18.90 4.24
N THR A 160 -2.78 -19.27 3.66
CA THR A 160 -2.84 -20.01 2.39
C THR A 160 -2.24 -19.20 1.24
N LEU A 161 -2.65 -17.94 1.08
CA LEU A 161 -2.11 -17.05 0.04
C LEU A 161 -0.59 -16.87 0.15
N CYS A 162 -0.09 -16.69 1.38
CA CYS A 162 1.35 -16.55 1.61
C CYS A 162 2.11 -17.84 1.32
N ARG A 163 1.53 -19.01 1.65
CA ARG A 163 2.13 -20.31 1.38
C ARG A 163 2.22 -20.58 -0.11
N ASP A 164 1.14 -20.33 -0.83
CA ASP A 164 1.09 -20.52 -2.29
C ASP A 164 2.12 -19.64 -2.99
N ARG A 165 2.28 -18.39 -2.51
CA ARG A 165 3.28 -17.46 -3.05
C ARG A 165 4.72 -17.90 -2.79
N CYS A 166 5.00 -18.58 -1.65
CA CYS A 166 6.34 -19.10 -1.34
C CYS A 166 6.68 -20.36 -2.14
N ASN A 167 5.70 -21.03 -2.71
CA ASN A 167 5.89 -22.26 -3.51
C ASN A 167 6.06 -21.99 -5.01
N LEU A 168 6.00 -20.72 -5.43
CA LEU A 168 6.26 -20.26 -6.81
C LEU A 168 7.70 -19.79 -6.97
#